data_1d92bab6adfd5282f8ccab719b8941f2
#
_entry.id   1d92bab6adfd5282f8ccab719b8941f2
#
_cell.length_a   1.000
_cell.length_b   1.000
_cell.length_c   1.000
_cell.angle_alpha   90.00
_cell.angle_beta   90.00
_cell.angle_gamma   90.00
#
_symmetry.space_group_name_H-M   'P 1'
#
loop_
_entity.id
_entity.type
_entity.pdbx_description
1 polymer ?
#
loop_
_entity_poly.entity_id
_entity_poly.type
_entity_poly.pdbx_seq_one_letter_code
_entity_poly.pdbx_strand_id
1 'polypeptide(L)' 'MKNRVKEIRKKVGLSQHQLAYLTGLSQSTISHIERGAFIPTIDSAYKIAAVLDYDVKEVFVPETCELPKPFYVQEDY' A
#
# COMPACT_ATOMS: atom_id res chain seq x y z
N MET A 1 1.33 5.34 8.02
CA MET A 1 0.77 4.03 7.67
C MET A 1 1.90 3.06 7.39
N LYS A 2 1.77 1.89 7.92
CA LYS A 2 2.76 0.85 7.69
C LYS A 2 2.46 0.15 6.39
N ASN A 3 3.50 -0.19 5.64
CA ASN A 3 3.27 -0.93 4.42
C ASN A 3 4.43 -1.86 4.14
N ARG A 4 4.19 -2.81 3.26
CA ARG A 4 5.18 -3.80 2.89
C ARG A 4 5.61 -3.65 1.44
N VAL A 5 5.47 -2.45 0.88
CA VAL A 5 5.77 -2.22 -0.52
C VAL A 5 7.23 -2.57 -0.83
N LYS A 6 8.16 -2.06 -0.04
CA LYS A 6 9.57 -2.30 -0.29
C LYS A 6 9.91 -3.79 -0.18
N GLU A 7 9.39 -4.43 0.86
CA GLU A 7 9.64 -5.84 1.10
C GLU A 7 9.13 -6.69 -0.05
N ILE A 8 7.89 -6.47 -0.46
CA ILE A 8 7.29 -7.26 -1.52
C ILE A 8 7.90 -6.93 -2.86
N ARG A 9 8.20 -5.65 -3.08
CA ARG A 9 8.84 -5.23 -4.32
C ARG A 9 10.16 -5.98 -4.53
N LYS A 10 10.95 -6.08 -3.48
CA LYS A 10 12.21 -6.79 -3.58
C LYS A 10 12.00 -8.28 -3.78
N LYS A 11 10.96 -8.81 -3.17
CA LYS A 11 10.63 -10.22 -3.29
C LYS A 11 10.27 -10.58 -4.73
N VAL A 12 9.55 -9.70 -5.42
CA VAL A 12 9.19 -9.96 -6.81
C VAL A 12 10.26 -9.47 -7.79
N GLY A 13 11.33 -8.86 -7.29
CA GLY A 13 12.46 -8.52 -8.13
C GLY A 13 12.36 -7.19 -8.87
N LEU A 14 11.63 -6.24 -8.32
CA LEU A 14 11.48 -4.93 -8.97
C LEU A 14 12.27 -3.86 -8.24
N SER A 15 12.84 -2.92 -9.01
CA SER A 15 13.42 -1.72 -8.43
C SER A 15 12.34 -0.69 -8.20
N GLN A 16 12.66 0.36 -7.43
CA GLN A 16 11.73 1.47 -7.26
C GLN A 16 11.38 2.10 -8.60
N HIS A 17 12.36 2.23 -9.46
CA HIS A 17 12.15 2.81 -10.77
C HIS A 17 11.20 1.97 -11.61
N GLN A 18 11.38 0.66 -11.58
CA GLN A 18 10.52 -0.24 -12.32
C GLN A 18 9.09 -0.21 -11.79
N LEU A 19 8.95 -0.22 -10.49
CA LEU A 19 7.62 -0.15 -9.89
C LEU A 19 6.93 1.15 -10.25
N ALA A 20 7.68 2.26 -10.21
CA ALA A 20 7.14 3.55 -10.59
C ALA A 20 6.65 3.53 -12.03
N TYR A 21 7.46 2.99 -12.91
CA TYR A 21 7.12 2.92 -14.32
C TYR A 21 5.83 2.11 -14.53
N LEU A 22 5.76 0.97 -13.89
CA LEU A 22 4.61 0.07 -14.09
C LEU A 22 3.33 0.59 -13.47
N THR A 23 3.42 1.41 -12.44
CA THR A 23 2.24 1.98 -11.80
C THR A 23 1.87 3.34 -12.35
N GLY A 24 2.74 3.95 -13.15
CA GLY A 24 2.50 5.29 -13.63
C GLY A 24 2.75 6.37 -12.59
N LEU A 25 3.40 6.01 -11.49
CA LEU A 25 3.74 6.97 -10.44
C LEU A 25 5.21 7.36 -10.58
N SER A 26 5.59 8.44 -9.91
CA SER A 26 6.99 8.84 -9.94
C SER A 26 7.79 8.01 -8.95
N GLN A 27 9.08 7.89 -9.19
CA GLN A 27 9.95 7.19 -8.27
C GLN A 27 9.98 7.86 -6.90
N SER A 28 9.93 9.18 -6.88
CA SER A 28 9.83 9.93 -5.64
C SER A 28 8.61 9.51 -4.83
N THR A 29 7.47 9.38 -5.50
CA THR A 29 6.24 8.98 -4.84
C THR A 29 6.40 7.58 -4.25
N ILE A 30 6.95 6.65 -5.03
CA ILE A 30 7.19 5.30 -4.52
C ILE A 30 8.09 5.33 -3.30
N SER A 31 9.17 6.11 -3.38
CA SER A 31 10.10 6.21 -2.26
C SER A 31 9.41 6.75 -1.00
N HIS A 32 8.62 7.79 -1.16
CA HIS A 32 7.91 8.37 -0.02
C HIS A 32 6.91 7.40 0.58
N ILE A 33 6.23 6.65 -0.27
CA ILE A 33 5.27 5.65 0.21
C ILE A 33 6.01 4.57 0.99
N GLU A 34 7.13 4.09 0.47
CA GLU A 34 7.87 3.02 1.14
C GLU A 34 8.37 3.43 2.50
N ARG A 35 8.70 4.70 2.67
CA ARG A 35 9.18 5.19 3.96
C ARG A 35 8.05 5.55 4.91
N GLY A 36 6.81 5.44 4.47
CA GLY A 36 5.68 5.80 5.30
C GLY A 36 5.47 7.29 5.44
N ALA A 37 6.14 8.09 4.62
CA ALA A 37 6.01 9.54 4.67
C ALA A 37 4.81 10.05 3.89
N PHE A 38 4.18 9.19 3.12
CA PHE A 38 3.09 9.56 2.25
C PHE A 38 2.07 8.43 2.21
N ILE A 39 0.82 8.77 2.42
CA ILE A 39 -0.26 7.78 2.37
C ILE A 39 -0.85 7.82 0.98
N PRO A 40 -0.77 6.71 0.23
CA PRO A 40 -1.26 6.71 -1.14
C PRO A 40 -2.77 6.81 -1.18
N THR A 41 -3.28 7.35 -2.28
CA THR A 41 -4.70 7.31 -2.54
C THR A 41 -5.12 5.88 -2.80
N ILE A 42 -6.42 5.62 -2.76
CA ILE A 42 -6.94 4.29 -3.04
C ILE A 42 -6.51 3.85 -4.43
N ASP A 43 -6.59 4.75 -5.40
CA ASP A 43 -6.19 4.43 -6.77
C ASP A 43 -4.74 4.01 -6.84
N SER A 44 -3.85 4.78 -6.21
CA SER A 44 -2.43 4.45 -6.20
C SER A 44 -2.16 3.15 -5.48
N ALA A 45 -2.84 2.93 -4.36
CA ALA A 45 -2.65 1.71 -3.58
C ALA A 45 -3.03 0.47 -4.40
N TYR A 46 -4.14 0.54 -5.11
CA TYR A 46 -4.56 -0.57 -5.95
C TYR A 46 -3.60 -0.82 -7.10
N LYS A 47 -3.07 0.25 -7.70
CA LYS A 47 -2.12 0.09 -8.78
C LYS A 47 -0.85 -0.59 -8.31
N ILE A 48 -0.36 -0.19 -7.16
CA ILE A 48 0.85 -0.79 -6.60
C ILE A 48 0.60 -2.27 -6.28
N ALA A 49 -0.50 -2.55 -5.61
CA ALA A 49 -0.81 -3.93 -5.25
C ALA A 49 -0.98 -4.80 -6.48
N ALA A 50 -1.63 -4.27 -7.52
CA ALA A 50 -1.84 -5.02 -8.74
C ALA A 50 -0.52 -5.37 -9.42
N VAL A 51 0.40 -4.41 -9.48
CA VAL A 51 1.71 -4.67 -10.08
C VAL A 51 2.49 -5.69 -9.28
N LEU A 52 2.38 -5.64 -7.96
CA LEU A 52 3.07 -6.58 -7.10
C LEU A 52 2.37 -7.94 -7.03
N ASP A 53 1.14 -8.01 -7.53
CA ASP A 53 0.32 -9.22 -7.52
C ASP A 53 0.00 -9.67 -6.10
N TYR A 54 -0.29 -8.72 -5.25
CA TYR A 54 -0.71 -8.97 -3.88
C TYR A 54 -2.00 -8.22 -3.61
N ASP A 55 -2.76 -8.70 -2.64
CA ASP A 55 -3.96 -8.01 -2.21
C ASP A 55 -3.56 -6.70 -1.56
N VAL A 56 -4.33 -5.65 -1.80
CA VAL A 56 -4.01 -4.33 -1.24
C VAL A 56 -3.95 -4.41 0.29
N LYS A 57 -4.72 -5.28 0.90
CA LYS A 57 -4.70 -5.45 2.35
C LYS A 57 -3.40 -6.06 2.85
N GLU A 58 -2.71 -6.78 2.00
CA GLU A 58 -1.44 -7.39 2.36
C GLU A 58 -0.30 -6.40 2.21
N VAL A 59 -0.45 -5.46 1.31
CA VAL A 59 0.59 -4.48 1.02
C VAL A 59 0.51 -3.30 1.99
N PHE A 60 -0.68 -2.81 2.22
CA PHE A 60 -0.90 -1.63 3.05
C PHE A 60 -1.66 -2.01 4.29
N VAL A 61 -0.94 -2.01 5.41
CA VAL A 61 -1.51 -2.42 6.70
C VAL A 61 -1.58 -1.19 7.59
N PRO A 62 -2.77 -0.77 8.00
CA PRO A 62 -2.87 0.35 8.94
C PRO A 62 -2.12 0.01 10.22
N GLU A 63 -1.50 1.01 10.81
CA GLU A 63 -0.77 0.80 12.05
C GLU A 63 -1.68 0.33 13.15
N THR A 64 -2.91 0.79 13.11
CA THR A 64 -3.91 0.26 14.01
C THR A 64 -5.10 -0.14 13.16
N CYS A 65 -5.53 -1.36 13.36
CA CYS A 65 -6.69 -1.87 12.64
C CYS A 65 -7.96 -1.63 13.41
N GLU A 66 -7.83 -1.04 14.57
CA GLU A 66 -8.99 -0.90 15.42
C GLU A 66 -9.78 0.33 15.08
N LEU A 67 -11.03 0.11 14.80
CA LEU A 67 -11.98 1.19 14.66
C LEU A 67 -12.68 1.37 15.98
N PRO A 68 -13.24 2.55 16.22
CA PRO A 68 -14.03 2.74 17.43
C PRO A 68 -15.12 1.68 17.52
N LYS A 69 -15.34 1.18 18.69
CA LYS A 69 -16.32 0.12 18.89
C LYS A 69 -17.68 0.41 18.27
N PRO A 70 -18.17 1.63 18.34
CA PRO A 70 -19.45 1.94 17.72
C PRO A 70 -19.52 1.57 16.25
N PHE A 71 -18.41 1.60 15.57
CA PHE A 71 -18.40 1.20 14.17
C PHE A 71 -18.72 -0.27 14.01
N TYR A 72 -18.17 -1.09 14.88
CA TYR A 72 -18.38 -2.52 14.79
C TYR A 72 -19.79 -2.90 15.17
N VAL A 73 -20.30 -2.22 16.17
CA VAL A 73 -21.62 -2.55 16.67
C VAL A 73 -22.66 -2.35 15.58
N GLN A 74 -22.44 -1.40 14.72
CA GLN A 74 -23.42 -1.07 13.70
C GLN A 74 -23.55 -2.10 12.63
N GLU A 75 -22.67 -3.05 12.61
CA GLU A 75 -22.73 -4.07 11.60
C GLU A 75 -23.63 -5.21 11.96
N ASP A 76 -24.14 -5.17 13.14
CA ASP A 76 -25.01 -6.24 13.60
C ASP A 76 -26.43 -5.97 13.21
N TYR A 77 -26.78 -6.27 12.04
CA TYR A 77 -28.17 -6.14 11.65
C TYR A 77 -28.50 -7.05 10.51
#